data_ae0fbde9ca46fbccc5cabdf5a69d5b40
#
_entry.id   ae0fbde9ca46fbccc5cabdf5a69d5b40
#
_cell.length_a   1.000
_cell.length_b   1.000
_cell.length_c   1.000
_cell.angle_alpha   90.00
_cell.angle_beta   90.00
_cell.angle_gamma   90.00
#
_symmetry.space_group_name_H-M   'P 1'
#
loop_
_entity.id
_entity.type
_entity.pdbx_description
1 polymer ?
#
loop_
_entity_poly.entity_id
_entity_poly.type
_entity_poly.pdbx_seq_one_letter_code
_entity_poly.pdbx_strand_id
1 'polypeptide(L)' 'LDVTAGVLRVTSGIIANSATISTNYTITDGDNAISAGPVTIATGVTVTVPSGSVWTVT' A
#
# COMPACT_ATOMS: atom_id res chain seq x y z
N LEU A 1 6.33 9.13 -4.83
CA LEU A 1 6.44 9.92 -3.60
C LEU A 1 7.20 9.13 -2.54
N ASP A 2 8.24 9.72 -2.00
CA ASP A 2 9.03 9.13 -0.93
C ASP A 2 9.24 10.18 0.17
N VAL A 3 8.82 9.87 1.40
CA VAL A 3 8.91 10.81 2.52
C VAL A 3 10.05 10.38 3.43
N THR A 4 11.22 10.95 3.22
CA THR A 4 12.41 10.57 3.97
C THR A 4 12.45 11.14 5.39
N ALA A 5 11.63 12.15 5.70
CA ALA A 5 11.53 12.74 7.04
C ALA A 5 10.73 11.88 8.03
N GLY A 6 10.07 10.83 7.55
CA GLY A 6 9.40 9.85 8.39
C GLY A 6 7.94 10.16 8.75
N VAL A 7 7.41 11.31 8.36
CA VAL A 7 6.00 11.67 8.62
C VAL A 7 5.36 12.22 7.35
N LEU A 8 4.25 11.61 6.93
CA LEU A 8 3.38 12.14 5.89
C LEU A 8 2.14 12.73 6.55
N ARG A 9 1.89 14.03 6.31
CA ARG A 9 0.71 14.72 6.82
C ARG A 9 -0.14 15.23 5.67
N VAL A 10 -1.42 14.85 5.65
CA VAL A 10 -2.36 15.26 4.61
C VAL A 10 -3.34 16.27 5.21
N THR A 11 -3.17 17.54 4.86
CA THR A 11 -3.92 18.63 5.49
C THR A 11 -5.35 18.76 4.99
N SER A 12 -5.64 18.22 3.79
CA SER A 12 -7.02 18.20 3.27
C SER A 12 -7.85 17.04 3.85
N GLY A 13 -7.22 16.12 4.57
CA GLY A 13 -7.90 15.03 5.26
C GLY A 13 -8.27 13.84 4.42
N ILE A 14 -7.90 13.80 3.14
CA ILE A 14 -8.25 12.69 2.24
C ILE A 14 -6.97 12.13 1.61
N ILE A 15 -6.81 10.80 1.73
CA ILE A 15 -5.78 10.04 1.01
C ILE A 15 -6.53 9.10 0.07
N ALA A 16 -6.25 9.19 -1.23
CA ALA A 16 -6.89 8.36 -2.23
C ALA A 16 -5.89 7.39 -2.86
N ASN A 17 -6.32 6.16 -3.06
CA ASN A 17 -5.57 5.17 -3.82
C ASN A 17 -6.52 4.44 -4.77
N SER A 18 -5.97 3.86 -5.84
CA SER A 18 -6.78 3.08 -6.76
C SER A 18 -7.38 1.86 -6.05
N ALA A 19 -8.63 1.56 -6.36
CA ALA A 19 -9.31 0.39 -5.82
C ALA A 19 -8.82 -0.92 -6.47
N THR A 20 -8.19 -0.83 -7.63
CA THR A 20 -7.66 -2.00 -8.33
C THR A 20 -6.14 -1.93 -8.39
N ILE A 21 -5.48 -2.99 -7.93
CA ILE A 21 -4.04 -3.13 -8.05
C ILE A 21 -3.77 -3.86 -9.36
N SER A 22 -3.12 -3.17 -10.30
CA SER A 22 -2.91 -3.65 -11.66
C SER A 22 -1.45 -3.95 -11.99
N THR A 23 -0.55 -3.78 -11.03
CA THR A 23 0.89 -4.01 -11.19
C THR A 23 1.39 -4.82 -10.01
N ASN A 24 2.26 -5.80 -10.28
CA ASN A 24 2.89 -6.57 -9.20
C ASN A 24 3.63 -5.65 -8.25
N TYR A 25 3.52 -5.92 -6.97
CA TYR A 25 4.25 -5.18 -5.95
C TYR A 25 4.71 -6.11 -4.84
N THR A 26 5.95 -5.92 -4.42
CA THR A 26 6.50 -6.60 -3.25
C THR A 26 6.80 -5.55 -2.19
N ILE A 27 6.19 -5.69 -1.01
CA ILE A 27 6.51 -4.82 0.12
C ILE A 27 7.96 -5.07 0.51
N THR A 28 8.73 -3.99 0.63
CA THR A 28 10.14 -4.08 1.03
C THR A 28 10.26 -4.76 2.38
N ASP A 29 11.18 -5.70 2.52
CA ASP A 29 11.40 -6.41 3.77
C ASP A 29 11.66 -5.42 4.90
N GLY A 30 10.93 -5.57 6.00
CA GLY A 30 10.97 -4.66 7.14
C GLY A 30 9.98 -3.49 7.06
N ASP A 31 9.30 -3.31 5.93
CA ASP A 31 8.28 -2.27 5.78
C ASP A 31 6.87 -2.82 6.00
N ASN A 32 5.96 -1.93 6.30
CA ASN A 32 4.52 -2.22 6.31
C ASN A 32 3.83 -1.32 5.31
N ALA A 33 2.63 -1.70 4.88
CA ALA A 33 1.85 -0.94 3.91
C ALA A 33 0.42 -0.77 4.38
N ILE A 34 -0.23 0.25 3.85
CA ILE A 34 -1.65 0.52 4.11
C ILE A 34 -2.33 0.97 2.82
N SER A 35 -3.56 0.52 2.63
CA SER A 35 -4.42 0.97 1.53
C SER A 35 -5.82 1.22 2.05
N ALA A 36 -6.51 2.20 1.47
CA ALA A 36 -7.93 2.35 1.69
C ALA A 36 -8.68 1.32 0.82
N GLY A 37 -9.57 0.59 1.44
CA GLY A 37 -10.33 -0.47 0.77
C GLY A 37 -11.77 -0.10 0.46
N PRO A 38 -12.46 -0.98 -0.23
CA PRO A 38 -12.02 -2.29 -0.68
C PRO A 38 -11.00 -2.24 -1.81
N VAL A 39 -10.14 -3.25 -1.90
CA VAL A 39 -9.07 -3.34 -2.90
C VAL A 39 -9.24 -4.64 -3.67
N THR A 40 -9.14 -4.57 -4.98
CA THR A 40 -9.17 -5.74 -5.87
C THR A 40 -7.79 -5.92 -6.51
N ILE A 41 -7.27 -7.13 -6.45
CA ILE A 41 -6.04 -7.48 -7.16
C ILE A 41 -6.44 -8.02 -8.54
N ALA A 42 -5.96 -7.38 -9.59
CA ALA A 42 -6.30 -7.76 -10.96
C ALA A 42 -5.80 -9.17 -11.28
N THR A 43 -6.43 -9.83 -12.24
CA THR A 43 -6.00 -11.16 -12.69
C THR A 43 -4.55 -11.14 -13.16
N GLY A 44 -3.75 -12.10 -12.70
CA GLY A 44 -2.33 -12.18 -13.05
C GLY A 44 -1.41 -11.27 -12.27
N VAL A 45 -1.95 -10.48 -11.35
CA VAL A 45 -1.17 -9.56 -10.49
C VAL A 45 -0.93 -10.22 -9.14
N THR A 46 0.27 -10.04 -8.61
CA THR A 46 0.66 -10.54 -7.30
C THR A 46 1.14 -9.41 -6.41
N VAL A 47 0.60 -9.35 -5.20
CA VAL A 47 1.11 -8.48 -4.12
C VAL A 47 1.76 -9.40 -3.09
N THR A 48 3.02 -9.18 -2.81
CA THR A 48 3.79 -10.01 -1.88
C THR A 48 3.99 -9.27 -0.56
N VAL A 49 3.58 -9.90 0.53
CA VAL A 49 3.81 -9.42 1.89
C VAL A 49 4.87 -10.32 2.53
N PRO A 50 6.11 -9.85 2.69
CA PRO A 50 7.16 -10.67 3.29
C PRO A 50 6.88 -10.98 4.75
N SER A 51 7.56 -12.01 5.27
CA SER A 51 7.44 -12.40 6.67
C SER A 51 7.81 -11.22 7.58
N GLY A 52 6.96 -10.94 8.57
CA GLY A 52 7.15 -9.82 9.49
C GLY A 52 6.59 -8.50 9.01
N SER A 53 6.15 -8.40 7.76
CA SER A 53 5.49 -7.21 7.24
C SER A 53 3.97 -7.36 7.31
N VAL A 54 3.27 -6.23 7.33
CA VAL A 54 1.81 -6.18 7.37
C VAL A 54 1.32 -5.23 6.28
N TRP A 55 0.32 -5.68 5.53
CA TRP A 55 -0.42 -4.81 4.62
C TRP A 55 -1.84 -4.69 5.15
N THR A 56 -2.21 -3.49 5.58
CA THR A 56 -3.52 -3.21 6.13
C THR A 56 -4.42 -2.58 5.07
N VAL A 57 -5.59 -3.17 4.88
CA VAL A 57 -6.64 -2.62 4.01
C VAL A 57 -7.79 -2.19 4.93
N THR A 58 -8.04 -0.90 4.95
CA THR A 58 -9.03 -0.34 5.88
C THR A 58 -10.45 -0.43 5.34
#